data_2f92f31aaeea4a8a41924893d8595fa0
#
_entry.id   2f92f31aaeea4a8a41924893d8595fa0
#
_cell.length_a   1.000
_cell.length_b   1.000
_cell.length_c   1.000
_cell.angle_alpha   90.00
_cell.angle_beta   90.00
_cell.angle_gamma   90.00
#
_symmetry.space_group_name_H-M   'P 1'
#
loop_
_entity.id
_entity.type
_entity.pdbx_description
1 polymer ?
#
loop_
_entity_poly.entity_id
_entity_poly.type
_entity_poly.pdbx_seq_one_letter_code
_entity_poly.pdbx_strand_id
1 'polypeptide(L)'
;TIYTYFGGLWGGQLQWWQPLYHGFETIPGKYGDKNGLIDLGPAPDRKTQLFAKPDAPALPSWVVKMNDDMEFAEAPRCVLILDKDGQPLKAGDPHRFFEASWMHKYNGKYYFSYSTGDSHFLCYAIGDNPYGPFTYQGVLMTPVVGWTTHHAIAEYKGKWYLFHHDCVPSNDKTWLRSLKV
;
A
#
# COMPACT_ATOMS: atom_id res chain seq x y z
N THR A 1 16.50 -13.41 -3.73
CA THR A 1 15.36 -13.01 -4.56
C THR A 1 14.91 -11.64 -4.10
N ILE A 2 14.74 -10.71 -5.03
CA ILE A 2 14.32 -9.32 -4.79
C ILE A 2 12.88 -9.15 -5.25
N TYR A 3 12.09 -8.43 -4.47
CA TYR A 3 10.72 -8.06 -4.78
C TYR A 3 10.57 -6.54 -4.66
N THR A 4 9.86 -5.96 -5.60
CA THR A 4 9.49 -4.54 -5.56
C THR A 4 8.02 -4.41 -5.24
N TYR A 5 7.69 -3.59 -4.23
CA TYR A 5 6.32 -3.24 -3.86
C TYR A 5 6.06 -1.78 -4.22
N PHE A 6 4.95 -1.52 -4.86
CA PHE A 6 4.60 -0.18 -5.34
C PHE A 6 3.08 0.01 -5.38
N GLY A 7 2.64 1.24 -5.57
CA GLY A 7 1.23 1.60 -5.64
C GLY A 7 0.96 2.91 -4.92
N GLY A 8 -0.30 3.25 -4.81
CA GLY A 8 -0.69 4.51 -4.20
C GLY A 8 -0.55 5.70 -5.13
N LEU A 9 -0.70 5.50 -6.44
CA LEU A 9 -0.69 6.59 -7.41
C LEU A 9 -1.66 7.70 -6.97
N TRP A 10 -1.20 8.96 -6.99
CA TRP A 10 -1.93 10.11 -6.50
C TRP A 10 -2.34 9.99 -5.02
N GLY A 11 -1.47 9.39 -4.19
CA GLY A 11 -1.75 9.19 -2.77
C GLY A 11 -3.01 8.34 -2.53
N GLY A 12 -3.19 7.27 -3.30
CA GLY A 12 -4.37 6.38 -3.20
C GLY A 12 -5.69 7.01 -3.63
N GLN A 13 -5.69 8.19 -4.22
CA GLN A 13 -6.91 8.87 -4.69
C GLN A 13 -7.64 8.09 -5.79
N LEU A 14 -6.95 7.22 -6.52
CA LEU A 14 -7.57 6.31 -7.48
C LEU A 14 -8.69 5.46 -6.86
N GLN A 15 -8.67 5.24 -5.54
CA GLN A 15 -9.77 4.58 -4.85
C GLN A 15 -11.13 5.23 -5.16
N TRP A 16 -11.14 6.55 -5.16
CA TRP A 16 -12.35 7.34 -5.42
C TRP A 16 -12.68 7.48 -6.91
N TRP A 17 -11.71 7.24 -7.78
CA TRP A 17 -11.88 7.28 -9.24
C TRP A 17 -12.19 5.92 -9.85
N GLN A 18 -12.18 4.86 -9.06
CA GLN A 18 -12.41 3.49 -9.51
C GLN A 18 -13.62 3.33 -10.44
N PRO A 19 -14.79 3.93 -10.17
CA PRO A 19 -15.95 3.80 -11.06
C PRO A 19 -15.74 4.38 -12.45
N LEU A 20 -14.76 5.26 -12.64
CA LEU A 20 -14.43 5.87 -13.93
C LEU A 20 -13.49 5.00 -14.77
N TYR A 21 -12.85 4.01 -14.14
CA TYR A 21 -11.99 3.02 -14.78
C TYR A 21 -12.76 1.71 -14.91
N HIS A 22 -13.54 1.60 -15.97
CA HIS A 22 -14.38 0.44 -16.25
C HIS A 22 -13.59 -0.86 -16.13
N GLY A 23 -14.12 -1.81 -15.38
CA GLY A 23 -13.51 -3.12 -15.19
C GLY A 23 -12.31 -3.16 -14.25
N PHE A 24 -12.04 -2.08 -13.50
CA PHE A 24 -11.05 -2.14 -12.43
C PHE A 24 -11.62 -2.96 -11.28
N GLU A 25 -11.07 -4.13 -11.08
CA GLU A 25 -11.46 -5.04 -10.00
C GLU A 25 -10.23 -5.35 -9.13
N THR A 26 -10.43 -5.43 -7.83
CA THR A 26 -9.37 -5.77 -6.87
C THR A 26 -9.27 -7.28 -6.61
N ILE A 27 -9.84 -8.09 -7.49
CA ILE A 27 -9.84 -9.56 -7.36
C ILE A 27 -8.49 -10.10 -7.80
N PRO A 28 -7.80 -10.88 -6.95
CA PRO A 28 -6.54 -11.53 -7.33
C PRO A 28 -6.70 -12.39 -8.58
N GLY A 29 -5.74 -12.31 -9.49
CA GLY A 29 -5.72 -13.08 -10.73
C GLY A 29 -6.38 -12.40 -11.92
N LYS A 30 -7.20 -11.37 -11.73
CA LYS A 30 -7.74 -10.58 -12.86
C LYS A 30 -6.81 -9.48 -13.33
N TYR A 31 -5.98 -8.96 -12.45
CA TYR A 31 -4.95 -7.99 -12.78
C TYR A 31 -3.67 -8.72 -13.09
N GLY A 32 -3.15 -8.50 -14.26
CA GLY A 32 -1.95 -9.17 -14.70
C GLY A 32 -2.16 -10.30 -15.70
N ASP A 33 -3.39 -10.64 -16.03
CA ASP A 33 -3.71 -11.66 -17.05
C ASP A 33 -3.27 -11.23 -18.46
N LYS A 34 -3.00 -9.96 -18.64
CA LYS A 34 -2.43 -9.41 -19.88
C LYS A 34 -1.19 -8.58 -19.57
N ASN A 35 -0.05 -9.24 -19.39
CA ASN A 35 1.25 -8.61 -19.17
C ASN A 35 1.38 -7.80 -17.87
N GLY A 36 0.53 -8.03 -16.88
CA GLY A 36 0.61 -7.37 -15.58
C GLY A 36 0.29 -5.88 -15.57
N LEU A 37 -0.15 -5.34 -16.69
CA LEU A 37 -0.53 -3.95 -16.81
C LEU A 37 -2.05 -3.81 -16.74
N ILE A 38 -2.52 -2.90 -15.91
CA ILE A 38 -3.90 -2.45 -15.92
C ILE A 38 -3.98 -1.28 -16.87
N ASP A 39 -4.81 -1.40 -17.89
CA ASP A 39 -5.22 -0.23 -18.65
C ASP A 39 -6.33 0.49 -17.85
N LEU A 40 -5.95 1.56 -17.20
CA LEU A 40 -6.89 2.38 -16.43
C LEU A 40 -7.68 3.35 -17.32
N GLY A 41 -7.44 3.33 -18.64
CA GLY A 41 -8.05 4.29 -19.54
C GLY A 41 -7.56 5.74 -19.31
N PRO A 42 -8.23 6.72 -19.93
CA PRO A 42 -7.87 8.12 -19.77
C PRO A 42 -8.13 8.62 -18.34
N ALA A 43 -7.30 9.54 -17.86
CA ALA A 43 -7.51 10.16 -16.56
C ALA A 43 -8.90 10.80 -16.47
N PRO A 44 -9.64 10.57 -15.36
CA PRO A 44 -10.98 11.11 -15.22
C PRO A 44 -10.95 12.64 -15.13
N ASP A 45 -11.96 13.28 -15.72
CA ASP A 45 -12.21 14.69 -15.48
C ASP A 45 -12.59 14.90 -13.99
N ARG A 46 -11.87 15.76 -13.30
CA ARG A 46 -12.14 16.08 -11.89
C ARG A 46 -13.57 16.58 -11.64
N LYS A 47 -14.20 17.14 -12.64
CA LYS A 47 -15.59 17.65 -12.55
C LYS A 47 -16.63 16.52 -12.58
N THR A 48 -16.28 15.38 -13.14
CA THR A 48 -17.12 14.19 -13.23
C THR A 48 -16.71 13.09 -12.28
N GLN A 49 -15.86 13.39 -11.31
CA GLN A 49 -15.38 12.44 -10.33
C GLN A 49 -16.56 11.79 -9.59
N LEU A 50 -16.70 10.50 -9.78
CA LEU A 50 -17.63 9.67 -9.01
C LEU A 50 -16.86 9.03 -7.87
N PHE A 51 -17.40 9.13 -6.66
CA PHE A 51 -16.81 8.48 -5.50
C PHE A 51 -17.12 6.98 -5.53
N ALA A 52 -16.12 6.16 -5.23
CA ALA A 52 -16.35 4.76 -4.98
C ALA A 52 -17.30 4.59 -3.79
N LYS A 53 -18.14 3.56 -3.84
CA LYS A 53 -18.97 3.22 -2.67
C LYS A 53 -18.05 2.75 -1.55
N PRO A 54 -18.34 3.09 -0.28
CA PRO A 54 -17.52 2.66 0.85
C PRO A 54 -17.37 1.13 0.99
N ASP A 55 -18.32 0.37 0.49
CA ASP A 55 -18.33 -1.09 0.47
C ASP A 55 -17.61 -1.72 -0.73
N ALA A 56 -17.16 -0.91 -1.69
CA ALA A 56 -16.31 -1.39 -2.79
C ALA A 56 -14.97 -1.91 -2.26
N PRO A 57 -14.32 -2.86 -2.94
CA PRO A 57 -12.99 -3.32 -2.56
C PRO A 57 -11.97 -2.16 -2.54
N ALA A 58 -11.07 -2.18 -1.55
CA ALA A 58 -9.96 -1.24 -1.49
C ALA A 58 -8.97 -1.50 -2.62
N LEU A 59 -8.40 -0.44 -3.19
CA LEU A 59 -7.32 -0.56 -4.17
C LEU A 59 -6.07 -1.15 -3.51
N PRO A 60 -5.44 -2.14 -4.13
CA PRO A 60 -4.25 -2.80 -3.60
C PRO A 60 -2.97 -2.03 -3.89
N SER A 61 -1.91 -2.36 -3.15
CA SER A 61 -0.55 -2.23 -3.63
C SER A 61 -0.25 -3.30 -4.68
N TRP A 62 0.90 -3.21 -5.31
CA TRP A 62 1.40 -4.18 -6.29
C TRP A 62 2.73 -4.75 -5.83
N VAL A 63 3.00 -5.98 -6.26
CA VAL A 63 4.28 -6.65 -6.06
C VAL A 63 4.74 -7.31 -7.34
N VAL A 64 6.04 -7.26 -7.59
CA VAL A 64 6.69 -7.95 -8.70
C VAL A 64 8.04 -8.51 -8.26
N LYS A 65 8.36 -9.70 -8.73
CA LYS A 65 9.69 -10.28 -8.58
C LYS A 65 10.63 -9.64 -9.59
N MET A 66 11.84 -9.30 -9.14
CA MET A 66 12.89 -8.76 -9.99
C MET A 66 13.85 -9.87 -10.43
N ASN A 67 14.42 -9.72 -11.63
CA ASN A 67 15.58 -10.49 -12.10
C ASN A 67 16.90 -9.90 -11.56
N ASP A 68 18.02 -10.49 -11.94
CA ASP A 68 19.34 -10.03 -11.49
C ASP A 68 19.73 -8.67 -12.10
N ASP A 69 19.15 -8.31 -13.22
CA ASP A 69 19.34 -6.99 -13.88
C ASP A 69 18.40 -5.90 -13.33
N MET A 70 17.66 -6.21 -12.28
CA MET A 70 16.68 -5.33 -11.64
C MET A 70 15.50 -4.93 -12.54
N GLU A 71 15.18 -5.78 -13.51
CA GLU A 71 13.98 -5.68 -14.34
C GLU A 71 12.86 -6.60 -13.82
N PHE A 72 11.65 -6.41 -14.29
CA PHE A 72 10.52 -7.27 -13.94
C PHE A 72 10.73 -8.67 -14.51
N ALA A 73 10.89 -9.66 -13.63
CA ALA A 73 10.99 -11.07 -14.03
C ALA A 73 9.63 -11.70 -14.37
N GLU A 74 8.55 -11.04 -14.01
CA GLU A 74 7.17 -11.50 -14.19
C GLU A 74 6.20 -10.32 -14.25
N ALA A 75 4.94 -10.57 -14.53
CA ALA A 75 3.89 -9.56 -14.43
C ALA A 75 3.63 -9.17 -12.97
N PRO A 76 3.42 -7.86 -12.65
CA PRO A 76 3.02 -7.44 -11.31
C PRO A 76 1.72 -8.10 -10.85
N ARG A 77 1.61 -8.34 -9.55
CA ARG A 77 0.43 -8.93 -8.89
C ARG A 77 -0.11 -8.00 -7.82
N CYS A 78 -1.40 -8.05 -7.60
CA CYS A 78 -2.05 -7.30 -6.51
C CYS A 78 -1.63 -7.84 -5.15
N VAL A 79 -1.31 -6.94 -4.24
CA VAL A 79 -1.10 -7.24 -2.82
C VAL A 79 -2.46 -7.12 -2.11
N LEU A 80 -3.07 -8.26 -1.84
CA LEU A 80 -4.37 -8.29 -1.20
C LEU A 80 -4.24 -8.25 0.32
N ILE A 81 -4.94 -7.31 0.96
CA ILE A 81 -5.04 -7.23 2.42
C ILE A 81 -6.43 -7.68 2.83
N LEU A 82 -6.48 -8.68 3.68
CA LEU A 82 -7.70 -9.27 4.22
C LEU A 82 -7.95 -8.78 5.64
N ASP A 83 -9.21 -8.67 6.00
CA ASP A 83 -9.64 -8.54 7.39
C ASP A 83 -9.49 -9.86 8.17
N LYS A 84 -9.90 -9.87 9.44
CA LYS A 84 -9.87 -11.06 10.30
C LYS A 84 -10.81 -12.19 9.84
N ASP A 85 -11.81 -11.86 9.02
CA ASP A 85 -12.80 -12.81 8.49
C ASP A 85 -12.38 -13.34 7.10
N GLY A 86 -11.17 -12.96 6.64
CA GLY A 86 -10.61 -13.38 5.37
C GLY A 86 -11.22 -12.64 4.17
N GLN A 87 -11.89 -11.51 4.38
CA GLN A 87 -12.45 -10.70 3.31
C GLN A 87 -11.52 -9.54 2.95
N PRO A 88 -11.42 -9.14 1.68
CA PRO A 88 -10.67 -7.96 1.29
C PRO A 88 -11.14 -6.70 2.01
N LEU A 89 -10.21 -5.88 2.46
CA LEU A 89 -10.54 -4.57 3.03
C LEU A 89 -11.32 -3.73 2.02
N LYS A 90 -12.23 -2.92 2.53
CA LYS A 90 -13.12 -2.08 1.72
C LYS A 90 -12.58 -0.67 1.56
N ALA A 91 -13.08 0.04 0.54
CA ALA A 91 -12.71 1.42 0.25
C ALA A 91 -12.97 2.38 1.42
N GLY A 92 -14.05 2.15 2.19
CA GLY A 92 -14.39 2.93 3.38
C GLY A 92 -13.67 2.49 4.65
N ASP A 93 -12.83 1.44 4.61
CA ASP A 93 -12.11 0.99 5.80
C ASP A 93 -10.98 1.98 6.13
N PRO A 94 -10.91 2.49 7.37
CA PRO A 94 -9.88 3.42 7.78
C PRO A 94 -8.47 2.81 7.78
N HIS A 95 -8.34 1.50 7.69
CA HIS A 95 -7.06 0.77 7.67
C HIS A 95 -6.68 0.27 6.28
N ARG A 96 -7.41 0.66 5.23
CA ARG A 96 -7.07 0.28 3.86
C ARG A 96 -5.72 0.84 3.42
N PHE A 97 -5.08 0.14 2.49
CA PHE A 97 -3.87 0.63 1.83
C PHE A 97 -4.10 1.97 1.14
N PHE A 98 -3.14 2.87 1.31
CA PHE A 98 -3.10 4.15 0.62
C PHE A 98 -1.78 4.32 -0.12
N GLU A 99 -0.64 4.23 0.59
CA GLU A 99 0.70 4.37 0.02
C GLU A 99 1.78 3.80 0.96
N ALA A 100 3.06 4.04 0.66
CA ALA A 100 4.21 3.71 1.51
C ALA A 100 4.35 2.21 1.79
N SER A 101 4.26 1.39 0.77
CA SER A 101 4.49 -0.06 0.89
C SER A 101 5.88 -0.36 1.43
N TRP A 102 5.96 -1.19 2.48
CA TRP A 102 7.19 -1.74 3.00
C TRP A 102 7.04 -3.22 3.31
N MET A 103 8.07 -4.00 3.01
CA MET A 103 8.08 -5.44 3.28
C MET A 103 9.34 -5.85 4.00
N HIS A 104 9.18 -6.65 5.07
CA HIS A 104 10.28 -7.37 5.68
C HIS A 104 9.86 -8.79 6.06
N LYS A 105 10.85 -9.67 6.24
CA LYS A 105 10.61 -11.03 6.67
C LYS A 105 11.16 -11.22 8.09
N TYR A 106 10.33 -11.80 8.96
CA TYR A 106 10.71 -12.13 10.33
C TYR A 106 10.06 -13.45 10.76
N ASN A 107 10.84 -14.33 11.42
CA ASN A 107 10.38 -15.66 11.86
C ASN A 107 9.57 -16.44 10.82
N GLY A 108 10.04 -16.43 9.56
CA GLY A 108 9.39 -17.17 8.47
C GLY A 108 8.14 -16.50 7.87
N LYS A 109 7.63 -15.46 8.48
CA LYS A 109 6.46 -14.70 8.00
C LYS A 109 6.89 -13.42 7.28
N TYR A 110 6.00 -12.92 6.41
CA TYR A 110 6.17 -11.68 5.66
C TYR A 110 5.26 -10.62 6.27
N TYR A 111 5.87 -9.49 6.62
CA TYR A 111 5.20 -8.35 7.23
C TYR A 111 5.10 -7.23 6.21
N PHE A 112 3.89 -7.00 5.74
CA PHE A 112 3.57 -5.90 4.84
C PHE A 112 3.06 -4.72 5.65
N SER A 113 3.80 -3.62 5.68
CA SER A 113 3.38 -2.40 6.36
C SER A 113 3.16 -1.26 5.37
N TYR A 114 2.26 -0.35 5.70
CA TYR A 114 1.77 0.66 4.78
C TYR A 114 1.09 1.81 5.51
N SER A 115 1.04 2.96 4.85
CA SER A 115 0.24 4.11 5.32
C SER A 115 -1.19 4.01 4.82
N THR A 116 -2.12 4.38 5.68
CA THR A 116 -3.55 4.44 5.38
C THR A 116 -3.97 5.80 4.82
N GLY A 117 -5.18 5.91 4.30
CA GLY A 117 -5.72 7.12 3.69
C GLY A 117 -6.02 8.24 4.68
N ASP A 118 -7.28 8.66 4.76
CA ASP A 118 -7.70 9.80 5.59
C ASP A 118 -7.43 9.61 7.10
N SER A 119 -7.26 8.36 7.55
CA SER A 119 -6.90 8.03 8.93
C SER A 119 -5.42 8.24 9.26
N HIS A 120 -4.55 8.27 8.26
CA HIS A 120 -3.10 8.51 8.36
C HIS A 120 -2.35 7.59 9.35
N PHE A 121 -2.87 6.39 9.61
CA PHE A 121 -2.17 5.38 10.40
C PHE A 121 -1.02 4.75 9.60
N LEU A 122 -0.02 4.25 10.31
CA LEU A 122 0.88 3.23 9.79
C LEU A 122 0.37 1.88 10.28
N CYS A 123 -0.06 1.05 9.34
CA CYS A 123 -0.64 -0.27 9.62
C CYS A 123 0.26 -1.40 9.13
N TYR A 124 -0.04 -2.63 9.57
CA TYR A 124 0.64 -3.81 9.06
C TYR A 124 -0.29 -5.01 8.92
N ALA A 125 0.09 -5.89 8.02
CA ALA A 125 -0.56 -7.16 7.74
C ALA A 125 0.51 -8.27 7.59
N ILE A 126 0.15 -9.51 7.87
CA ILE A 126 1.07 -10.65 7.85
C ILE A 126 0.59 -11.70 6.84
N GLY A 127 1.54 -12.26 6.09
CA GLY A 127 1.31 -13.34 5.14
C GLY A 127 2.40 -14.42 5.16
N ASP A 128 2.16 -15.50 4.43
CA ASP A 128 3.04 -16.66 4.37
C ASP A 128 4.04 -16.62 3.21
N ASN A 129 3.83 -15.71 2.27
CA ASN A 129 4.70 -15.54 1.11
C ASN A 129 4.73 -14.05 0.67
N PRO A 130 5.72 -13.65 -0.15
CA PRO A 130 5.88 -12.24 -0.54
C PRO A 130 4.75 -11.67 -1.39
N TYR A 131 3.94 -12.49 -2.01
CA TYR A 131 2.81 -12.04 -2.83
C TYR A 131 1.50 -11.86 -2.01
N GLY A 132 1.49 -12.33 -0.76
CA GLY A 132 0.27 -12.39 0.05
C GLY A 132 -0.64 -13.60 -0.31
N PRO A 133 -1.93 -13.57 0.02
CA PRO A 133 -2.59 -12.45 0.71
C PRO A 133 -2.01 -12.20 2.10
N PHE A 134 -2.24 -10.99 2.61
CA PHE A 134 -1.81 -10.57 3.95
C PHE A 134 -3.02 -10.29 4.81
N THR A 135 -3.05 -10.83 6.03
CA THR A 135 -4.13 -10.54 6.98
C THR A 135 -3.76 -9.35 7.84
N TYR A 136 -4.60 -8.33 7.86
CA TYR A 136 -4.46 -7.15 8.70
C TYR A 136 -4.29 -7.53 10.18
N GLN A 137 -3.33 -6.94 10.85
CA GLN A 137 -3.02 -7.22 12.25
C GLN A 137 -3.23 -6.03 13.18
N GLY A 138 -3.03 -4.81 12.68
CA GLY A 138 -3.19 -3.65 13.53
C GLY A 138 -2.42 -2.42 13.08
N VAL A 139 -2.41 -1.44 13.97
CA VAL A 139 -1.72 -0.16 13.81
C VAL A 139 -0.33 -0.25 14.46
N LEU A 140 0.71 0.07 13.69
CA LEU A 140 2.08 0.21 14.18
C LEU A 140 2.30 1.57 14.84
N MET A 141 1.73 2.61 14.22
CA MET A 141 1.93 3.98 14.67
C MET A 141 0.69 4.84 14.35
N THR A 142 0.34 5.70 15.29
CA THR A 142 -0.68 6.73 15.11
C THR A 142 -0.20 7.83 14.15
N PRO A 143 -1.09 8.67 13.63
CA PRO A 143 -0.72 9.74 12.70
C PRO A 143 0.40 10.62 13.23
N VAL A 144 1.33 10.95 12.35
CA VAL A 144 2.38 11.92 12.62
C VAL A 144 1.93 13.34 12.27
N VAL A 145 2.65 14.33 12.76
CA VAL A 145 2.49 15.70 12.27
C VAL A 145 2.95 15.77 10.81
N GLY A 146 2.06 16.14 9.91
CA GLY A 146 2.33 16.28 8.47
C GLY A 146 1.75 15.19 7.57
N TRP A 147 0.58 14.66 7.92
CA TRP A 147 -0.21 13.67 7.17
C TRP A 147 0.36 12.24 7.21
N THR A 148 0.37 11.55 6.07
CA THR A 148 0.95 10.22 5.94
C THR A 148 2.46 10.27 6.12
N THR A 149 3.01 9.19 6.66
CA THR A 149 4.46 8.99 6.73
C THR A 149 4.88 7.82 5.86
N HIS A 150 5.99 7.97 5.15
CA HIS A 150 6.70 6.84 4.59
C HIS A 150 7.67 6.31 5.65
N HIS A 151 7.95 5.01 5.60
CA HIS A 151 8.71 4.34 6.65
C HIS A 151 9.61 3.25 6.06
N ALA A 152 10.52 2.79 6.89
CA ALA A 152 11.31 1.59 6.68
C ALA A 152 11.48 0.84 8.00
N ILE A 153 11.44 -0.48 7.94
CA ILE A 153 11.69 -1.34 9.11
C ILE A 153 12.91 -2.20 8.79
N ALA A 154 13.98 -2.04 9.54
CA ALA A 154 15.24 -2.72 9.28
C ALA A 154 15.87 -3.27 10.56
N GLU A 155 16.53 -4.42 10.44
CA GLU A 155 17.34 -4.99 11.50
C GLU A 155 18.79 -4.50 11.36
N TYR A 156 19.35 -4.06 12.48
CA TYR A 156 20.75 -3.73 12.58
C TYR A 156 21.32 -4.17 13.92
N LYS A 157 22.36 -4.99 13.91
CA LYS A 157 23.03 -5.54 15.09
C LYS A 157 22.06 -6.20 16.10
N GLY A 158 21.11 -7.00 15.59
CA GLY A 158 20.13 -7.71 16.40
C GLY A 158 19.01 -6.87 17.00
N LYS A 159 18.87 -5.62 16.57
CA LYS A 159 17.79 -4.71 16.96
C LYS A 159 17.00 -4.28 15.75
N TRP A 160 15.70 -4.14 15.93
CA TRP A 160 14.80 -3.65 14.89
C TRP A 160 14.57 -2.15 15.06
N TYR A 161 14.59 -1.42 13.95
CA TYR A 161 14.41 0.03 13.90
C TYR A 161 13.27 0.35 12.94
N LEU A 162 12.40 1.24 13.37
CA LEU A 162 11.38 1.86 12.55
C LEU A 162 11.82 3.28 12.19
N PHE A 163 12.13 3.50 10.94
CA PHE A 163 12.43 4.82 10.39
C PHE A 163 11.14 5.41 9.84
N HIS A 164 10.88 6.65 10.15
CA HIS A 164 9.73 7.38 9.59
C HIS A 164 10.05 8.86 9.49
N HIS A 165 9.15 9.65 8.94
CA HIS A 165 9.33 11.10 8.90
C HIS A 165 8.14 11.84 9.49
N ASP A 166 8.37 13.05 10.01
CA ASP A 166 7.37 14.00 10.42
C ASP A 166 7.76 15.44 10.08
N CYS A 167 6.89 16.41 10.40
CA CYS A 167 7.10 17.83 10.16
C CYS A 167 7.24 18.64 11.46
N VAL A 168 7.41 18.00 12.63
CA VAL A 168 7.51 18.69 13.92
C VAL A 168 8.62 19.75 13.92
N PRO A 169 9.88 19.45 13.50
CA PRO A 169 10.94 20.44 13.52
C PRO A 169 10.73 21.64 12.59
N SER A 170 9.88 21.50 11.58
CA SER A 170 9.59 22.56 10.61
C SER A 170 8.32 23.36 10.94
N ASN A 171 7.71 23.10 12.10
CA ASN A 171 6.44 23.71 12.49
C ASN A 171 5.34 23.45 11.46
N ASP A 172 5.09 22.14 11.22
CA ASP A 172 4.02 21.59 10.36
C ASP A 172 4.14 21.87 8.85
N LYS A 173 5.32 22.29 8.38
CA LYS A 173 5.54 22.46 6.95
C LYS A 173 5.72 21.11 6.27
N THR A 174 4.70 20.61 5.63
CA THR A 174 4.62 19.25 5.06
C THR A 174 5.67 18.95 3.98
N TRP A 175 6.30 19.97 3.40
CA TRP A 175 7.41 19.87 2.44
C TRP A 175 8.80 19.90 3.10
N LEU A 176 8.89 20.15 4.43
CA LEU A 176 10.13 20.13 5.19
C LEU A 176 10.04 19.06 6.28
N ARG A 177 10.36 17.84 5.89
CA ARG A 177 10.24 16.65 6.72
C ARG A 177 11.56 16.27 7.37
N SER A 178 11.49 15.72 8.57
CA SER A 178 12.62 15.23 9.33
C SER A 178 12.53 13.73 9.54
N LEU A 179 13.66 13.04 9.41
CA LEU A 179 13.75 11.62 9.71
C LEU A 179 13.71 11.39 11.23
N LYS A 180 12.96 10.38 11.64
CA LYS A 180 12.86 9.85 13.01
C LYS A 180 13.20 8.35 13.02
N VAL A 181 13.65 7.90 14.16
CA VAL A 181 13.96 6.50 14.44
C VAL A 181 13.37 6.10 15.78
#